data_caec93624b9f829398691cd9df66f107
#
_entry.id   caec93624b9f829398691cd9df66f107
#
_cell.length_a   1.000
_cell.length_b   1.000
_cell.length_c   1.000
_cell.angle_alpha   90.00
_cell.angle_beta   90.00
_cell.angle_gamma   90.00
#
_symmetry.space_group_name_H-M   'P 1'
#
loop_
_entity.id
_entity.type
_entity.pdbx_description
1 polymer ?
#
loop_
_entity_poly.entity_id
_entity_poly.type
_entity_poly.pdbx_seq_one_letter_code
_entity_poly.pdbx_strand_id
1 'polypeptide(L)'
;MSNRLWLRVVLTCAMALPMLIFYAVGTLGPLMVADLGVPTPWLGWLITSTFGFAALLSLWAGPLVNWLGSRRGLALLFWSTACSYSLLAALPGFFGVVLALTVCGIAQALANPVTNLLIAERVEPKFKAAVVGLKQSGVQVSALFAGALLPGLALGFGWRGALACLLLPALLLAVLGPRVAPAPSARKPLSLRVARPTARLGVLMSIQLCVGVVLSSFVTFLGVFAAGQGMSTGAIGGLIAGFGVMGIAARVLLTPLGARMADESWLLLGLLLLASVALWLTAQATPARHWLLWAGALGMGLTAVATNAIAMSMVLRDPGFGAPAPSAGLLSVGFFGGFALGPPLFGLVFGQSWWMPIGVVLLACGLSLVLTRVRAAPGLQVVK
;
A
#
# COMPACT_ATOMS: atom_id res chain seq x y z
N MET A 1 -22.57 18.95 -5.38
CA MET A 1 -21.13 18.69 -5.66
C MET A 1 -20.93 18.59 -7.16
N SER A 2 -19.93 19.28 -7.75
CA SER A 2 -19.66 19.12 -9.17
C SER A 2 -19.31 17.65 -9.47
N ASN A 3 -19.72 17.14 -10.63
CA ASN A 3 -19.45 15.73 -11.03
C ASN A 3 -17.93 15.40 -11.02
N ARG A 4 -17.09 16.43 -11.22
CA ARG A 4 -15.62 16.31 -11.16
C ARG A 4 -15.08 16.14 -9.73
N LEU A 5 -15.67 16.81 -8.72
CA LEU A 5 -15.26 16.66 -7.32
C LEU A 5 -15.63 15.28 -6.80
N TRP A 6 -16.85 14.82 -7.11
CA TRP A 6 -17.32 13.49 -6.72
C TRP A 6 -16.45 12.37 -7.31
N LEU A 7 -16.05 12.48 -8.57
CA LEU A 7 -15.11 11.55 -9.20
C LEU A 7 -13.79 11.48 -8.42
N ARG A 8 -13.21 12.64 -8.05
CA ARG A 8 -11.95 12.68 -7.27
C ARG A 8 -12.11 12.01 -5.90
N VAL A 9 -13.21 12.27 -5.20
CA VAL A 9 -13.51 11.63 -3.91
C VAL A 9 -13.59 10.12 -4.07
N VAL A 10 -14.36 9.62 -5.04
CA VAL A 10 -14.50 8.18 -5.27
C VAL A 10 -13.16 7.52 -5.60
N LEU A 11 -12.33 8.14 -6.45
CA LEU A 11 -11.01 7.63 -6.81
C LEU A 11 -10.06 7.57 -5.59
N THR A 12 -10.07 8.61 -4.75
CA THR A 12 -9.24 8.67 -3.53
C THR A 12 -9.72 7.64 -2.51
N CYS A 13 -11.03 7.52 -2.27
CA CYS A 13 -11.61 6.54 -1.36
C CYS A 13 -11.42 5.09 -1.83
N ALA A 14 -11.42 4.83 -3.15
CA ALA A 14 -11.14 3.51 -3.70
C ALA A 14 -9.71 3.02 -3.39
N MET A 15 -8.77 3.95 -3.18
CA MET A 15 -7.41 3.64 -2.71
C MET A 15 -7.32 3.64 -1.18
N ALA A 16 -8.05 4.53 -0.51
CA ALA A 16 -7.95 4.74 0.92
C ALA A 16 -8.63 3.64 1.75
N LEU A 17 -9.90 3.33 1.46
CA LEU A 17 -10.69 2.43 2.30
C LEU A 17 -10.11 1.01 2.41
N PRO A 18 -9.71 0.33 1.32
CA PRO A 18 -9.08 -0.98 1.45
C PRO A 18 -7.75 -0.92 2.22
N MET A 19 -6.95 0.14 2.00
CA MET A 19 -5.65 0.28 2.64
C MET A 19 -5.73 0.68 4.11
N LEU A 20 -6.87 1.23 4.55
CA LEU A 20 -7.07 1.68 5.92
C LEU A 20 -6.99 0.52 6.93
N ILE A 21 -7.44 -0.69 6.55
CA ILE A 21 -7.31 -1.90 7.38
C ILE A 21 -5.85 -2.18 7.73
N PHE A 22 -4.94 -2.05 6.77
CA PHE A 22 -3.50 -2.24 7.02
C PHE A 22 -2.97 -1.27 8.08
N TYR A 23 -3.28 0.01 7.96
CA TYR A 23 -2.85 1.01 8.94
C TYR A 23 -3.59 0.87 10.28
N ALA A 24 -4.82 0.38 10.26
CA ALA A 24 -5.56 0.06 11.48
C ALA A 24 -4.89 -1.06 12.29
N VAL A 25 -4.40 -2.11 11.63
CA VAL A 25 -3.60 -3.17 12.30
C VAL A 25 -2.32 -2.57 12.89
N GLY A 26 -1.63 -1.69 12.18
CA GLY A 26 -0.44 -1.01 12.70
C GLY A 26 -0.72 -0.09 13.90
N THR A 27 -1.87 0.61 13.89
CA THR A 27 -2.25 1.56 14.95
C THR A 27 -2.87 0.88 16.16
N LEU A 28 -3.78 -0.05 15.93
CA LEU A 28 -4.57 -0.75 16.96
C LEU A 28 -4.01 -2.13 17.32
N GLY A 29 -2.88 -2.51 16.73
CA GLY A 29 -2.23 -3.82 16.95
C GLY A 29 -2.11 -4.23 18.40
N PRO A 30 -1.63 -3.37 19.33
CA PRO A 30 -1.58 -3.70 20.74
C PRO A 30 -2.95 -4.09 21.32
N LEU A 31 -4.02 -3.35 20.97
CA LEU A 31 -5.39 -3.65 21.42
C LEU A 31 -5.92 -4.93 20.79
N MET A 32 -5.60 -5.18 19.51
CA MET A 32 -6.01 -6.41 18.81
C MET A 32 -5.35 -7.65 19.40
N VAL A 33 -4.06 -7.59 19.69
CA VAL A 33 -3.31 -8.69 20.34
C VAL A 33 -3.90 -9.02 21.70
N ALA A 34 -4.17 -8.00 22.52
CA ALA A 34 -4.74 -8.18 23.84
C ALA A 34 -6.16 -8.80 23.80
N ASP A 35 -7.04 -8.29 22.90
CA ASP A 35 -8.43 -8.77 22.79
C ASP A 35 -8.53 -10.18 22.17
N LEU A 36 -7.70 -10.46 21.16
CA LEU A 36 -7.70 -11.75 20.47
C LEU A 36 -6.96 -12.84 21.25
N GLY A 37 -6.17 -12.48 22.26
CA GLY A 37 -5.38 -13.42 23.05
C GLY A 37 -4.32 -14.17 22.25
N VAL A 38 -3.77 -13.56 21.19
CA VAL A 38 -2.81 -14.18 20.29
C VAL A 38 -1.40 -13.62 20.50
N PRO A 39 -0.36 -14.39 20.19
CA PRO A 39 1.01 -13.88 20.20
C PRO A 39 1.18 -12.74 19.19
N THR A 40 1.98 -11.71 19.55
CA THR A 40 2.26 -10.56 18.69
C THR A 40 2.67 -10.93 17.24
N PRO A 41 3.51 -11.95 17.00
CA PRO A 41 3.86 -12.37 15.63
C PRO A 41 2.67 -12.70 14.72
N TRP A 42 1.52 -13.07 15.29
CA TRP A 42 0.32 -13.42 14.54
C TRP A 42 -0.32 -12.23 13.83
N LEU A 43 -0.01 -10.99 14.24
CA LEU A 43 -0.39 -9.79 13.45
C LEU A 43 0.13 -9.87 12.01
N GLY A 44 1.30 -10.48 11.80
CA GLY A 44 1.86 -10.69 10.46
C GLY A 44 0.92 -11.48 9.55
N TRP A 45 0.28 -12.53 10.05
CA TRP A 45 -0.64 -13.35 9.28
C TRP A 45 -1.91 -12.60 8.87
N LEU A 46 -2.35 -11.61 9.65
CA LEU A 46 -3.45 -10.73 9.28
C LEU A 46 -3.11 -9.94 8.00
N ILE A 47 -1.91 -9.42 7.91
CA ILE A 47 -1.45 -8.67 6.73
C ILE A 47 -1.22 -9.61 5.55
N THR A 48 -0.64 -10.79 5.81
CA THR A 48 -0.47 -11.84 4.78
C THR A 48 -1.80 -12.25 4.16
N SER A 49 -2.87 -12.40 4.95
CA SER A 49 -4.18 -12.78 4.42
C SER A 49 -4.73 -11.76 3.42
N THR A 50 -4.58 -10.46 3.70
CA THR A 50 -4.99 -9.39 2.77
C THR A 50 -4.11 -9.34 1.53
N PHE A 51 -2.80 -9.17 1.73
CA PHE A 51 -1.89 -8.86 0.63
C PHE A 51 -1.43 -10.09 -0.13
N GLY A 52 -1.40 -11.28 0.49
CA GLY A 52 -1.18 -12.54 -0.19
C GLY A 52 -2.29 -12.82 -1.20
N PHE A 53 -3.55 -12.67 -0.78
CA PHE A 53 -4.69 -12.79 -1.68
C PHE A 53 -4.68 -11.70 -2.76
N ALA A 54 -4.36 -10.45 -2.38
CA ALA A 54 -4.22 -9.36 -3.34
C ALA A 54 -3.10 -9.59 -4.36
N ALA A 55 -1.94 -10.11 -3.95
CA ALA A 55 -0.83 -10.45 -4.86
C ALA A 55 -1.26 -11.50 -5.88
N LEU A 56 -1.89 -12.58 -5.43
CA LEU A 56 -2.40 -13.64 -6.30
C LEU A 56 -3.44 -13.09 -7.29
N LEU A 57 -4.42 -12.36 -6.81
CA LEU A 57 -5.48 -11.82 -7.66
C LEU A 57 -4.96 -10.73 -8.63
N SER A 58 -3.89 -10.01 -8.27
CA SER A 58 -3.28 -8.96 -9.11
C SER A 58 -2.73 -9.50 -10.43
N LEU A 59 -2.40 -10.79 -10.52
CA LEU A 59 -1.99 -11.42 -11.78
C LEU A 59 -3.07 -11.30 -12.86
N TRP A 60 -4.33 -11.32 -12.47
CA TRP A 60 -5.48 -11.27 -13.37
C TRP A 60 -6.35 -10.02 -13.19
N ALA A 61 -6.01 -9.14 -12.26
CA ALA A 61 -6.84 -7.98 -11.92
C ALA A 61 -7.06 -7.03 -13.11
N GLY A 62 -6.04 -6.81 -13.96
CA GLY A 62 -6.17 -6.01 -15.18
C GLY A 62 -7.18 -6.62 -16.18
N PRO A 63 -6.97 -7.87 -16.63
CA PRO A 63 -7.95 -8.59 -17.46
C PRO A 63 -9.36 -8.64 -16.87
N LEU A 64 -9.47 -8.92 -15.57
CA LEU A 64 -10.74 -8.97 -14.85
C LEU A 64 -11.48 -7.62 -14.90
N VAL A 65 -10.76 -6.52 -14.65
CA VAL A 65 -11.33 -5.18 -14.69
C VAL A 65 -11.73 -4.78 -16.11
N ASN A 66 -10.95 -5.14 -17.11
CA ASN A 66 -11.30 -4.92 -18.51
C ASN A 66 -12.58 -5.68 -18.92
N TRP A 67 -12.79 -6.88 -18.36
CA TRP A 67 -14.00 -7.67 -18.58
C TRP A 67 -15.21 -7.11 -17.81
N LEU A 68 -15.04 -6.69 -16.55
CA LEU A 68 -16.10 -6.11 -15.72
C LEU A 68 -16.49 -4.69 -16.18
N GLY A 69 -15.52 -3.90 -16.66
CA GLY A 69 -15.64 -2.47 -16.86
C GLY A 69 -15.50 -1.68 -15.55
N SER A 70 -15.30 -0.37 -15.64
CA SER A 70 -15.04 0.50 -14.48
C SER A 70 -16.18 0.51 -13.47
N ARG A 71 -17.45 0.52 -13.94
CA ARG A 71 -18.63 0.57 -13.06
C ARG A 71 -18.80 -0.66 -12.18
N ARG A 72 -18.73 -1.86 -12.79
CA ARG A 72 -18.83 -3.12 -12.02
C ARG A 72 -17.59 -3.38 -11.19
N GLY A 73 -16.42 -3.00 -11.71
CA GLY A 73 -15.15 -3.06 -10.97
C GLY A 73 -15.18 -2.21 -9.70
N LEU A 74 -15.67 -0.95 -9.76
CA LEU A 74 -15.89 -0.11 -8.58
C LEU A 74 -16.91 -0.70 -7.60
N ALA A 75 -18.00 -1.25 -8.12
CA ALA A 75 -19.01 -1.92 -7.27
C ALA A 75 -18.37 -3.09 -6.51
N LEU A 76 -17.64 -3.97 -7.22
CA LEU A 76 -16.97 -5.11 -6.58
C LEU A 76 -15.94 -4.65 -5.54
N LEU A 77 -15.15 -3.61 -5.83
CA LEU A 77 -14.18 -3.03 -4.90
C LEU A 77 -14.85 -2.54 -3.62
N PHE A 78 -15.88 -1.71 -3.73
CA PHE A 78 -16.50 -1.13 -2.53
C PHE A 78 -17.37 -2.13 -1.77
N TRP A 79 -18.07 -3.05 -2.46
CA TRP A 79 -18.81 -4.11 -1.79
C TRP A 79 -17.89 -5.10 -1.06
N SER A 80 -16.75 -5.49 -1.64
CA SER A 80 -15.79 -6.34 -0.92
C SER A 80 -15.18 -5.60 0.28
N THR A 81 -14.95 -4.29 0.17
CA THR A 81 -14.50 -3.46 1.30
C THR A 81 -15.57 -3.40 2.41
N ALA A 82 -16.83 -3.12 2.06
CA ALA A 82 -17.92 -3.09 3.02
C ALA A 82 -18.14 -4.46 3.68
N CYS A 83 -18.09 -5.54 2.90
CA CYS A 83 -18.17 -6.91 3.40
C CYS A 83 -17.04 -7.20 4.40
N SER A 84 -15.80 -6.80 4.09
CA SER A 84 -14.66 -6.94 4.99
C SER A 84 -14.89 -6.22 6.33
N TYR A 85 -15.35 -4.97 6.33
CA TYR A 85 -15.65 -4.23 7.56
C TYR A 85 -16.83 -4.84 8.33
N SER A 86 -17.85 -5.35 7.64
CA SER A 86 -18.96 -6.07 8.28
C SER A 86 -18.49 -7.35 8.97
N LEU A 87 -17.64 -8.13 8.30
CA LEU A 87 -17.06 -9.36 8.87
C LEU A 87 -16.16 -9.05 10.08
N LEU A 88 -15.36 -7.97 10.02
CA LEU A 88 -14.53 -7.53 11.15
C LEU A 88 -15.36 -7.16 12.36
N ALA A 89 -16.53 -6.55 12.16
CA ALA A 89 -17.43 -6.18 13.23
C ALA A 89 -18.18 -7.40 13.81
N ALA A 90 -18.56 -8.36 12.96
CA ALA A 90 -19.46 -9.46 13.32
C ALA A 90 -18.75 -10.74 13.78
N LEU A 91 -17.59 -11.08 13.16
CA LEU A 91 -16.94 -12.36 13.42
C LEU A 91 -16.00 -12.29 14.61
N PRO A 92 -16.15 -13.20 15.60
CA PRO A 92 -15.25 -13.29 16.73
C PRO A 92 -13.92 -13.96 16.36
N GLY A 93 -12.92 -13.79 17.24
CA GLY A 93 -11.65 -14.53 17.21
C GLY A 93 -10.74 -14.18 16.02
N PHE A 94 -9.56 -14.78 16.03
CA PHE A 94 -8.51 -14.53 15.07
C PHE A 94 -8.88 -14.94 13.64
N PHE A 95 -9.46 -16.13 13.46
CA PHE A 95 -9.84 -16.62 12.13
C PHE A 95 -10.95 -15.79 11.47
N GLY A 96 -11.87 -15.22 12.27
CA GLY A 96 -12.87 -14.27 11.76
C GLY A 96 -12.21 -13.02 11.19
N VAL A 97 -11.19 -12.50 11.87
CA VAL A 97 -10.40 -11.37 11.37
C VAL A 97 -9.64 -11.76 10.10
N VAL A 98 -8.97 -12.92 10.06
CA VAL A 98 -8.27 -13.43 8.86
C VAL A 98 -9.21 -13.49 7.65
N LEU A 99 -10.42 -14.05 7.82
CA LEU A 99 -11.40 -14.12 6.74
C LEU A 99 -11.82 -12.73 6.24
N ALA A 100 -12.10 -11.82 7.16
CA ALA A 100 -12.46 -10.45 6.84
C ALA A 100 -11.36 -9.74 6.04
N LEU A 101 -10.11 -9.89 6.45
CA LEU A 101 -8.94 -9.29 5.80
C LEU A 101 -8.66 -9.94 4.43
N THR A 102 -8.89 -11.24 4.28
CA THR A 102 -8.79 -11.92 2.98
C THR A 102 -9.79 -11.34 1.97
N VAL A 103 -11.03 -11.08 2.39
CA VAL A 103 -12.04 -10.42 1.55
C VAL A 103 -11.58 -9.01 1.15
N CYS A 104 -10.93 -8.27 2.05
CA CYS A 104 -10.33 -6.96 1.71
C CYS A 104 -9.28 -7.08 0.60
N GLY A 105 -8.58 -8.20 0.51
CA GLY A 105 -7.60 -8.47 -0.55
C GLY A 105 -8.18 -8.35 -1.97
N ILE A 106 -9.48 -8.62 -2.16
CA ILE A 106 -10.18 -8.39 -3.43
C ILE A 106 -10.13 -6.90 -3.79
N ALA A 107 -10.52 -6.05 -2.84
CA ALA A 107 -10.53 -4.60 -3.04
C ALA A 107 -9.11 -4.06 -3.29
N GLN A 108 -8.11 -4.55 -2.57
CA GLN A 108 -6.71 -4.16 -2.75
C GLN A 108 -6.21 -4.48 -4.18
N ALA A 109 -6.47 -5.68 -4.68
CA ALA A 109 -6.07 -6.09 -6.04
C ALA A 109 -6.74 -5.24 -7.13
N LEU A 110 -8.00 -4.85 -6.91
CA LEU A 110 -8.80 -4.10 -7.88
C LEU A 110 -8.53 -2.58 -7.84
N ALA A 111 -8.04 -2.04 -6.73
CA ALA A 111 -7.95 -0.59 -6.49
C ALA A 111 -7.21 0.16 -7.62
N ASN A 112 -6.02 -0.29 -7.99
CA ASN A 112 -5.25 0.34 -9.05
C ASN A 112 -5.85 0.14 -10.45
N PRO A 113 -6.15 -1.08 -10.93
CA PRO A 113 -6.64 -1.27 -12.28
C PRO A 113 -8.01 -0.63 -12.52
N VAL A 114 -8.95 -0.69 -11.55
CA VAL A 114 -10.28 -0.07 -11.68
C VAL A 114 -10.19 1.44 -11.76
N THR A 115 -9.41 2.06 -10.86
CA THR A 115 -9.26 3.52 -10.83
C THR A 115 -8.49 4.04 -12.03
N ASN A 116 -7.50 3.29 -12.55
CA ASN A 116 -6.78 3.64 -13.79
C ASN A 116 -7.71 3.59 -15.00
N LEU A 117 -8.56 2.54 -15.11
CA LEU A 117 -9.54 2.44 -16.18
C LEU A 117 -10.53 3.62 -16.13
N LEU A 118 -11.06 3.94 -14.95
CA LEU A 118 -11.98 5.05 -14.77
C LEU A 118 -11.36 6.41 -15.13
N ILE A 119 -10.08 6.62 -14.76
CA ILE A 119 -9.34 7.83 -15.17
C ILE A 119 -9.17 7.88 -16.69
N ALA A 120 -8.87 6.74 -17.32
CA ALA A 120 -8.75 6.67 -18.78
C ALA A 120 -10.05 7.06 -19.49
N GLU A 121 -11.20 6.67 -18.92
CA GLU A 121 -12.55 6.89 -19.49
C GLU A 121 -13.13 8.29 -19.23
N ARG A 122 -12.79 8.91 -18.07
CA ARG A 122 -13.50 10.11 -17.56
C ARG A 122 -12.64 11.37 -17.42
N VAL A 123 -11.32 11.24 -17.51
CA VAL A 123 -10.41 12.37 -17.26
C VAL A 123 -9.73 12.79 -18.56
N GLU A 124 -9.81 14.09 -18.89
CA GLU A 124 -9.12 14.67 -20.02
C GLU A 124 -7.60 14.45 -19.93
N PRO A 125 -6.89 14.21 -21.06
CA PRO A 125 -5.46 13.88 -21.06
C PRO A 125 -4.59 14.82 -20.21
N LYS A 126 -4.84 16.13 -20.30
CA LYS A 126 -4.07 17.17 -19.58
C LYS A 126 -4.19 17.10 -18.06
N PHE A 127 -5.25 16.48 -17.51
CA PHE A 127 -5.47 16.36 -16.06
C PHE A 127 -5.17 14.96 -15.50
N LYS A 128 -4.89 13.96 -16.36
CA LYS A 128 -4.70 12.56 -15.92
C LYS A 128 -3.60 12.42 -14.88
N ALA A 129 -2.45 13.05 -15.09
CA ALA A 129 -1.33 12.96 -14.15
C ALA A 129 -1.68 13.50 -12.77
N ALA A 130 -2.34 14.66 -12.69
CA ALA A 130 -2.77 15.25 -11.43
C ALA A 130 -3.81 14.37 -10.70
N VAL A 131 -4.76 13.78 -11.43
CA VAL A 131 -5.78 12.91 -10.84
C VAL A 131 -5.17 11.58 -10.38
N VAL A 132 -4.20 11.03 -11.10
CA VAL A 132 -3.44 9.84 -10.66
C VAL A 132 -2.66 10.15 -9.38
N GLY A 133 -1.99 11.28 -9.29
CA GLY A 133 -1.31 11.71 -8.07
C GLY A 133 -2.28 11.82 -6.88
N LEU A 134 -3.43 12.48 -7.09
CA LEU A 134 -4.45 12.63 -6.08
C LEU A 134 -5.00 11.28 -5.59
N LYS A 135 -5.35 10.36 -6.49
CA LYS A 135 -5.85 9.04 -6.07
C LYS A 135 -4.82 8.26 -5.28
N GLN A 136 -3.55 8.33 -5.70
CA GLN A 136 -2.47 7.62 -5.02
C GLN A 136 -2.20 8.17 -3.61
N SER A 137 -2.45 9.46 -3.36
CA SER A 137 -2.37 10.01 -2.01
C SER A 137 -3.43 9.41 -1.07
N GLY A 138 -4.52 8.85 -1.60
CA GLY A 138 -5.53 8.15 -0.82
C GLY A 138 -4.95 7.05 0.09
N VAL A 139 -3.91 6.35 -0.37
CA VAL A 139 -3.19 5.36 0.45
C VAL A 139 -2.60 6.00 1.71
N GLN A 140 -2.05 7.20 1.61
CA GLN A 140 -1.45 7.88 2.77
C GLN A 140 -2.48 8.65 3.60
N VAL A 141 -3.57 9.10 2.97
CA VAL A 141 -4.74 9.63 3.67
C VAL A 141 -5.31 8.58 4.61
N SER A 142 -5.31 7.28 4.22
CA SER A 142 -5.75 6.22 5.14
C SER A 142 -4.82 6.04 6.35
N ALA A 143 -3.50 6.23 6.19
CA ALA A 143 -2.57 6.22 7.32
C ALA A 143 -2.83 7.40 8.27
N LEU A 144 -2.98 8.59 7.71
CA LEU A 144 -3.33 9.79 8.48
C LEU A 144 -4.64 9.59 9.25
N PHE A 145 -5.69 9.08 8.58
CA PHE A 145 -6.99 8.81 9.17
C PHE A 145 -6.90 7.73 10.27
N ALA A 146 -6.23 6.61 9.99
CA ALA A 146 -6.05 5.53 10.95
C ALA A 146 -5.32 6.02 12.21
N GLY A 147 -4.26 6.79 12.05
CA GLY A 147 -3.49 7.31 13.17
C GLY A 147 -4.21 8.39 13.96
N ALA A 148 -4.89 9.33 13.29
CA ALA A 148 -5.52 10.47 13.95
C ALA A 148 -6.86 10.14 14.63
N LEU A 149 -7.66 9.23 14.05
CA LEU A 149 -9.06 9.01 14.49
C LEU A 149 -9.28 7.65 15.15
N LEU A 150 -8.65 6.57 14.67
CA LEU A 150 -8.95 5.24 15.21
C LEU A 150 -8.59 5.08 16.70
N PRO A 151 -7.50 5.65 17.25
CA PRO A 151 -7.23 5.56 18.69
C PRO A 151 -8.35 6.14 19.54
N GLY A 152 -8.87 7.32 19.19
CA GLY A 152 -9.97 7.95 19.89
C GLY A 152 -11.27 7.15 19.82
N LEU A 153 -11.60 6.63 18.63
CA LEU A 153 -12.76 5.76 18.44
C LEU A 153 -12.61 4.44 19.22
N ALA A 154 -11.41 3.89 19.27
CA ALA A 154 -11.15 2.63 19.98
C ALA A 154 -11.27 2.77 21.50
N LEU A 155 -10.98 3.94 22.05
CA LEU A 155 -11.19 4.21 23.49
C LEU A 155 -12.68 4.18 23.85
N GLY A 156 -13.57 4.66 22.97
CA GLY A 156 -15.01 4.69 23.22
C GLY A 156 -15.74 3.38 22.85
N PHE A 157 -15.35 2.75 21.75
CA PHE A 157 -16.11 1.65 21.14
C PHE A 157 -15.32 0.34 21.00
N GLY A 158 -14.09 0.29 21.52
CA GLY A 158 -13.16 -0.79 21.25
C GLY A 158 -12.66 -0.77 19.81
N TRP A 159 -11.64 -1.59 19.50
CA TRP A 159 -11.05 -1.61 18.16
C TRP A 159 -12.03 -2.10 17.07
N ARG A 160 -12.92 -3.06 17.41
CA ARG A 160 -13.96 -3.56 16.48
C ARG A 160 -14.99 -2.47 16.17
N GLY A 161 -15.45 -1.74 17.18
CA GLY A 161 -16.38 -0.63 17.02
C GLY A 161 -15.78 0.53 16.22
N ALA A 162 -14.49 0.86 16.44
CA ALA A 162 -13.78 1.85 15.66
C ALA A 162 -13.73 1.48 14.16
N LEU A 163 -13.53 0.22 13.83
CA LEU A 163 -13.55 -0.27 12.45
C LEU A 163 -14.98 -0.39 11.88
N ALA A 164 -15.97 -0.73 12.73
CA ALA A 164 -17.38 -0.77 12.33
C ALA A 164 -17.90 0.62 11.87
N CYS A 165 -17.39 1.72 12.44
CA CYS A 165 -17.73 3.07 11.98
C CYS A 165 -17.40 3.30 10.51
N LEU A 166 -16.44 2.55 9.94
CA LEU A 166 -16.04 2.65 8.53
C LEU A 166 -16.99 1.92 7.58
N LEU A 167 -17.89 1.09 8.12
CA LEU A 167 -18.89 0.39 7.32
C LEU A 167 -19.84 1.37 6.63
N LEU A 168 -20.26 2.43 7.33
CA LEU A 168 -21.17 3.42 6.75
C LEU A 168 -20.60 4.10 5.50
N PRO A 169 -19.40 4.72 5.52
CA PRO A 169 -18.81 5.29 4.31
C PRO A 169 -18.51 4.24 3.23
N ALA A 170 -18.15 3.00 3.60
CA ALA A 170 -17.94 1.93 2.64
C ALA A 170 -19.24 1.55 1.91
N LEU A 171 -20.36 1.40 2.62
CA LEU A 171 -21.67 1.12 2.05
C LEU A 171 -22.19 2.27 1.17
N LEU A 172 -22.04 3.52 1.63
CA LEU A 172 -22.40 4.69 0.82
C LEU A 172 -21.63 4.72 -0.50
N LEU A 173 -20.34 4.41 -0.47
CA LEU A 173 -19.51 4.34 -1.67
C LEU A 173 -19.80 3.10 -2.52
N ALA A 174 -20.21 1.98 -1.92
CA ALA A 174 -20.63 0.79 -2.68
C ALA A 174 -21.88 1.07 -3.53
N VAL A 175 -22.80 1.90 -3.02
CA VAL A 175 -24.05 2.26 -3.73
C VAL A 175 -23.85 3.45 -4.68
N LEU A 176 -23.17 4.50 -4.21
CA LEU A 176 -23.05 5.78 -4.94
C LEU A 176 -21.82 5.86 -5.83
N GLY A 177 -20.70 5.21 -5.41
CA GLY A 177 -19.42 5.28 -6.12
C GLY A 177 -19.48 4.80 -7.57
N PRO A 178 -20.12 3.65 -7.88
CA PRO A 178 -20.20 3.17 -9.26
C PRO A 178 -20.94 4.10 -10.25
N ARG A 179 -21.75 5.04 -9.72
CA ARG A 179 -22.49 6.00 -10.56
C ARG A 179 -21.60 7.01 -11.27
N VAL A 180 -20.35 7.21 -10.82
CA VAL A 180 -19.38 8.09 -11.52
C VAL A 180 -18.82 7.48 -12.79
N ALA A 181 -18.89 6.15 -12.91
CA ALA A 181 -18.41 5.43 -14.08
C ALA A 181 -19.43 5.48 -15.22
N PRO A 182 -18.99 5.34 -16.50
CA PRO A 182 -19.91 5.22 -17.62
C PRO A 182 -20.82 4.00 -17.48
N ALA A 183 -21.91 3.99 -18.25
CA ALA A 183 -22.77 2.81 -18.36
C ALA A 183 -21.94 1.60 -18.81
N PRO A 184 -22.28 0.38 -18.35
CA PRO A 184 -21.54 -0.80 -18.74
C PRO A 184 -21.54 -0.97 -20.27
N SER A 185 -20.36 -1.00 -20.88
CA SER A 185 -20.18 -1.36 -22.30
C SER A 185 -20.16 -2.88 -22.50
N ALA A 186 -20.13 -3.32 -23.77
CA ALA A 186 -19.95 -4.72 -24.11
C ALA A 186 -18.69 -5.29 -23.45
N ARG A 187 -18.79 -6.51 -22.92
CA ARG A 187 -17.68 -7.19 -22.23
C ARG A 187 -16.57 -7.50 -23.23
N LYS A 188 -15.34 -7.11 -22.90
CA LYS A 188 -14.15 -7.55 -23.62
C LYS A 188 -13.84 -9.01 -23.25
N PRO A 189 -13.28 -9.82 -24.16
CA PRO A 189 -12.91 -11.19 -23.84
C PRO A 189 -11.91 -11.20 -22.66
N LEU A 190 -12.13 -12.13 -21.72
CA LEU A 190 -11.23 -12.31 -20.58
C LEU A 190 -9.98 -13.08 -21.06
N SER A 191 -8.82 -12.43 -20.98
CA SER A 191 -7.53 -13.08 -21.24
C SER A 191 -6.84 -13.41 -19.91
N LEU A 192 -6.60 -14.68 -19.65
CA LEU A 192 -5.90 -15.14 -18.46
C LEU A 192 -4.38 -15.24 -18.66
N ARG A 193 -3.86 -14.78 -19.81
CA ARG A 193 -2.42 -14.79 -20.08
C ARG A 193 -1.70 -13.80 -19.18
N VAL A 194 -0.75 -14.30 -18.41
CA VAL A 194 0.16 -13.48 -17.61
C VAL A 194 1.35 -13.09 -18.47
N ALA A 195 1.66 -11.80 -18.55
CA ALA A 195 2.82 -11.31 -19.27
C ALA A 195 4.11 -11.77 -18.57
N ARG A 196 5.16 -12.05 -19.37
CA ARG A 196 6.49 -12.31 -18.82
C ARG A 196 7.20 -10.98 -18.54
N PRO A 197 7.86 -10.83 -17.39
CA PRO A 197 8.61 -9.63 -17.10
C PRO A 197 9.88 -9.55 -17.97
N THR A 198 10.24 -8.34 -18.39
CA THR A 198 11.58 -8.09 -18.92
C THR A 198 12.63 -8.19 -17.80
N ALA A 199 13.90 -8.36 -18.13
CA ALA A 199 14.96 -8.40 -17.10
C ALA A 199 14.98 -7.11 -16.25
N ARG A 200 14.81 -5.95 -16.89
CA ARG A 200 14.73 -4.65 -16.17
C ARG A 200 13.53 -4.60 -15.22
N LEU A 201 12.37 -5.08 -15.68
CA LEU A 201 11.18 -5.16 -14.83
C LEU A 201 11.38 -6.16 -13.69
N GLY A 202 12.03 -7.30 -13.94
CA GLY A 202 12.34 -8.30 -12.91
C GLY A 202 13.17 -7.72 -11.76
N VAL A 203 14.22 -6.97 -12.07
CA VAL A 203 15.03 -6.26 -11.04
C VAL A 203 14.17 -5.25 -10.28
N LEU A 204 13.36 -4.43 -10.96
CA LEU A 204 12.49 -3.45 -10.31
C LEU A 204 11.41 -4.11 -9.45
N MET A 205 10.86 -5.26 -9.87
CA MET A 205 9.92 -6.07 -9.07
C MET A 205 10.60 -6.58 -7.79
N SER A 206 11.85 -7.04 -7.88
CA SER A 206 12.63 -7.50 -6.71
C SER A 206 12.88 -6.35 -5.72
N ILE A 207 13.21 -5.14 -6.21
CA ILE A 207 13.31 -3.95 -5.37
C ILE A 207 11.96 -3.68 -4.69
N GLN A 208 10.85 -3.71 -5.43
CA GLN A 208 9.53 -3.45 -4.87
C GLN A 208 9.06 -4.54 -3.90
N LEU A 209 9.47 -5.79 -4.10
CA LEU A 209 9.24 -6.86 -3.14
C LEU A 209 9.98 -6.56 -1.82
N CYS A 210 11.25 -6.19 -1.86
CA CYS A 210 12.02 -5.80 -0.68
C CYS A 210 11.38 -4.58 0.03
N VAL A 211 11.00 -3.55 -0.73
CA VAL A 211 10.30 -2.37 -0.19
C VAL A 211 8.96 -2.77 0.46
N GLY A 212 8.23 -3.67 -0.17
CA GLY A 212 6.99 -4.23 0.37
C GLY A 212 7.21 -4.95 1.70
N VAL A 213 8.23 -5.80 1.78
CA VAL A 213 8.63 -6.50 3.02
C VAL A 213 8.93 -5.49 4.12
N VAL A 214 9.74 -4.47 3.82
CA VAL A 214 10.15 -3.45 4.80
C VAL A 214 8.98 -2.61 5.29
N LEU A 215 8.19 -2.05 4.37
CA LEU A 215 7.05 -1.18 4.71
C LEU A 215 5.98 -1.92 5.50
N SER A 216 5.64 -3.13 5.08
CA SER A 216 4.60 -3.91 5.76
C SER A 216 5.04 -4.35 7.14
N SER A 217 6.28 -4.83 7.31
CA SER A 217 6.85 -5.18 8.61
C SER A 217 6.90 -3.96 9.53
N PHE A 218 7.41 -2.83 9.03
CA PHE A 218 7.52 -1.60 9.79
C PHE A 218 6.17 -1.14 10.32
N VAL A 219 5.18 -0.94 9.45
CA VAL A 219 3.86 -0.42 9.86
C VAL A 219 3.12 -1.40 10.77
N THR A 220 3.18 -2.70 10.48
CA THR A 220 2.48 -3.73 11.26
C THR A 220 2.97 -3.78 12.71
N PHE A 221 4.28 -3.69 12.91
CA PHE A 221 4.88 -3.88 14.23
C PHE A 221 5.26 -2.57 14.94
N LEU A 222 5.20 -1.42 14.25
CA LEU A 222 5.54 -0.12 14.84
C LEU A 222 4.70 0.18 16.09
N GLY A 223 3.39 -0.05 16.04
CA GLY A 223 2.49 0.22 17.16
C GLY A 223 2.78 -0.65 18.37
N VAL A 224 3.02 -1.95 18.17
CA VAL A 224 3.36 -2.88 19.25
C VAL A 224 4.75 -2.57 19.82
N PHE A 225 5.72 -2.25 18.97
CA PHE A 225 7.05 -1.86 19.42
C PHE A 225 7.01 -0.56 20.24
N ALA A 226 6.28 0.46 19.76
CA ALA A 226 6.12 1.72 20.47
C ALA A 226 5.37 1.55 21.82
N ALA A 227 4.36 0.68 21.86
CA ALA A 227 3.69 0.33 23.13
C ALA A 227 4.65 -0.34 24.13
N GLY A 228 5.52 -1.24 23.66
CA GLY A 228 6.60 -1.84 24.45
C GLY A 228 7.61 -0.83 24.99
N GLN A 229 7.77 0.32 24.33
CA GLN A 229 8.57 1.45 24.82
C GLN A 229 7.77 2.40 25.75
N GLY A 230 6.53 2.05 26.11
CA GLY A 230 5.70 2.85 27.03
C GLY A 230 4.91 3.98 26.36
N MET A 231 4.78 4.01 25.02
CA MET A 231 3.96 5.01 24.34
C MET A 231 2.46 4.73 24.49
N SER A 232 1.68 5.77 24.73
CA SER A 232 0.22 5.69 24.76
C SER A 232 -0.38 5.39 23.39
N THR A 233 -1.59 4.82 23.34
CA THR A 233 -2.33 4.52 22.10
C THR A 233 -2.48 5.77 21.21
N GLY A 234 -2.71 6.95 21.81
CA GLY A 234 -2.79 8.22 21.09
C GLY A 234 -1.46 8.62 20.45
N ALA A 235 -0.33 8.44 21.15
CA ALA A 235 1.00 8.73 20.61
C ALA A 235 1.38 7.77 19.47
N ILE A 236 1.00 6.48 19.59
CA ILE A 236 1.15 5.48 18.50
C ILE A 236 0.36 5.91 17.27
N GLY A 237 -0.89 6.36 17.47
CA GLY A 237 -1.68 6.94 16.39
C GLY A 237 -0.99 8.13 15.74
N GLY A 238 -0.41 9.02 16.54
CA GLY A 238 0.40 10.14 16.06
C GLY A 238 1.56 9.70 15.15
N LEU A 239 2.29 8.64 15.50
CA LEU A 239 3.37 8.09 14.66
C LEU A 239 2.86 7.66 13.28
N ILE A 240 1.75 6.92 13.23
CA ILE A 240 1.14 6.45 11.96
C ILE A 240 0.57 7.64 11.17
N ALA A 241 -0.04 8.63 11.84
CA ALA A 241 -0.52 9.84 11.18
C ALA A 241 0.65 10.64 10.58
N GLY A 242 1.74 10.83 11.33
CA GLY A 242 2.95 11.50 10.86
C GLY A 242 3.60 10.76 9.68
N PHE A 243 3.69 9.45 9.74
CA PHE A 243 4.11 8.61 8.61
C PHE A 243 3.23 8.89 7.37
N GLY A 244 1.90 8.98 7.55
CA GLY A 244 0.97 9.29 6.47
C GLY A 244 1.19 10.68 5.87
N VAL A 245 1.36 11.71 6.70
CA VAL A 245 1.64 13.09 6.26
C VAL A 245 2.93 13.15 5.44
N MET A 246 4.01 12.55 5.95
CA MET A 246 5.28 12.49 5.23
C MET A 246 5.19 11.69 3.92
N GLY A 247 4.38 10.64 3.90
CA GLY A 247 4.12 9.87 2.69
C GLY A 247 3.33 10.66 1.62
N ILE A 248 2.40 11.54 2.03
CA ILE A 248 1.74 12.48 1.10
C ILE A 248 2.78 13.47 0.56
N ALA A 249 3.58 14.08 1.43
CA ALA A 249 4.63 15.01 1.04
C ALA A 249 5.64 14.36 0.07
N ALA A 250 6.06 13.14 0.35
CA ALA A 250 6.95 12.35 -0.50
C ALA A 250 6.38 12.17 -1.93
N ARG A 251 5.11 11.82 -2.05
CA ARG A 251 4.47 11.63 -3.36
C ARG A 251 4.32 12.93 -4.14
N VAL A 252 4.01 14.02 -3.45
CA VAL A 252 3.83 15.34 -4.08
C VAL A 252 5.17 15.95 -4.51
N LEU A 253 6.22 15.77 -3.72
CA LEU A 253 7.50 16.43 -3.94
C LEU A 253 8.49 15.53 -4.70
N LEU A 254 8.66 14.28 -4.30
CA LEU A 254 9.73 13.41 -4.80
C LEU A 254 9.36 12.68 -6.09
N THR A 255 8.08 12.35 -6.32
CA THR A 255 7.68 11.71 -7.59
C THR A 255 7.89 12.63 -8.80
N PRO A 256 7.49 13.92 -8.78
CA PRO A 256 7.80 14.83 -9.86
C PRO A 256 9.31 15.13 -10.01
N LEU A 257 10.05 15.13 -8.88
CA LEU A 257 11.51 15.30 -8.92
C LEU A 257 12.16 14.13 -9.66
N GLY A 258 11.79 12.89 -9.32
CA GLY A 258 12.26 11.70 -10.04
C GLY A 258 11.96 11.79 -11.53
N ALA A 259 10.75 12.24 -11.89
CA ALA A 259 10.32 12.38 -13.26
C ALA A 259 11.18 13.35 -14.11
N ARG A 260 11.92 14.26 -13.48
CA ARG A 260 12.82 15.22 -14.12
C ARG A 260 14.28 14.73 -14.20
N MET A 261 14.62 13.66 -13.49
CA MET A 261 15.97 13.10 -13.50
C MET A 261 16.20 12.29 -14.78
N ALA A 262 17.43 12.30 -15.27
CA ALA A 262 17.85 11.46 -16.39
C ALA A 262 17.76 9.97 -16.07
N ASP A 263 18.07 9.59 -14.82
CA ASP A 263 17.91 8.23 -14.31
C ASP A 263 17.37 8.24 -12.88
N GLU A 264 16.11 7.84 -12.74
CA GLU A 264 15.40 7.78 -11.47
C GLU A 264 15.93 6.69 -10.53
N SER A 265 16.72 5.73 -11.04
CA SER A 265 17.29 4.64 -10.22
C SER A 265 18.20 5.19 -9.14
N TRP A 266 18.90 6.33 -9.37
CA TRP A 266 19.71 7.00 -8.37
C TRP A 266 18.87 7.61 -7.24
N LEU A 267 17.70 8.15 -7.57
CA LEU A 267 16.78 8.64 -6.54
C LEU A 267 16.23 7.48 -5.70
N LEU A 268 15.89 6.34 -6.34
CA LEU A 268 15.49 5.13 -5.63
C LEU A 268 16.58 4.69 -4.63
N LEU A 269 17.84 4.64 -5.06
CA LEU A 269 18.96 4.27 -4.21
C LEU A 269 19.09 5.23 -3.02
N GLY A 270 19.08 6.54 -3.26
CA GLY A 270 19.18 7.54 -2.19
C GLY A 270 18.06 7.42 -1.16
N LEU A 271 16.82 7.21 -1.62
CA LEU A 271 15.66 7.03 -0.74
C LEU A 271 15.73 5.73 0.07
N LEU A 272 16.25 4.65 -0.51
CA LEU A 272 16.44 3.37 0.19
C LEU A 272 17.55 3.47 1.25
N LEU A 273 18.64 4.19 0.97
CA LEU A 273 19.69 4.47 1.96
C LEU A 273 19.15 5.30 3.13
N LEU A 274 18.37 6.34 2.85
CA LEU A 274 17.70 7.12 3.90
C LEU A 274 16.66 6.30 4.68
N ALA A 275 15.94 5.39 4.01
CA ALA A 275 15.03 4.46 4.68
C ALA A 275 15.77 3.51 5.62
N SER A 276 16.99 3.05 5.27
CA SER A 276 17.79 2.22 6.17
C SER A 276 18.21 2.97 7.44
N VAL A 277 18.54 4.27 7.30
CA VAL A 277 18.82 5.14 8.46
C VAL A 277 17.56 5.30 9.32
N ALA A 278 16.40 5.54 8.72
CA ALA A 278 15.14 5.67 9.45
C ALA A 278 14.79 4.40 10.24
N LEU A 279 15.01 3.22 9.65
CA LEU A 279 14.83 1.94 10.34
C LEU A 279 15.83 1.76 11.48
N TRP A 280 17.07 2.12 11.26
CA TRP A 280 18.11 2.05 12.29
C TRP A 280 17.78 2.97 13.48
N LEU A 281 17.32 4.20 13.22
CA LEU A 281 16.86 5.11 14.28
C LEU A 281 15.69 4.49 15.06
N THR A 282 14.71 3.88 14.37
CA THR A 282 13.61 3.19 15.04
C THR A 282 14.13 2.08 15.96
N ALA A 283 15.09 1.28 15.48
CA ALA A 283 15.70 0.19 16.25
C ALA A 283 16.41 0.64 17.53
N GLN A 284 16.91 1.87 17.56
CA GLN A 284 17.61 2.46 18.72
C GLN A 284 16.65 3.13 19.72
N ALA A 285 15.33 3.08 19.48
CA ALA A 285 14.36 3.69 20.37
C ALA A 285 14.31 2.99 21.73
N THR A 286 14.20 3.79 22.78
CA THR A 286 14.09 3.36 24.18
C THR A 286 13.00 4.16 24.87
N PRO A 287 12.52 3.75 26.07
CA PRO A 287 11.54 4.52 26.84
C PRO A 287 11.95 5.98 27.12
N ALA A 288 13.28 6.25 27.18
CA ALA A 288 13.81 7.59 27.37
C ALA A 288 14.01 8.37 26.07
N ARG A 289 13.91 7.72 24.90
CA ARG A 289 14.26 8.30 23.59
C ARG A 289 13.15 8.06 22.54
N HIS A 290 11.92 8.38 22.88
CA HIS A 290 10.77 8.24 21.97
C HIS A 290 10.90 9.07 20.68
N TRP A 291 11.70 10.15 20.69
CA TRP A 291 11.95 10.95 19.49
C TRP A 291 12.54 10.14 18.33
N LEU A 292 13.27 9.05 18.63
CA LEU A 292 13.79 8.14 17.60
C LEU A 292 12.68 7.41 16.84
N LEU A 293 11.57 7.06 17.50
CA LEU A 293 10.38 6.50 16.84
C LEU A 293 9.74 7.51 15.91
N TRP A 294 9.67 8.78 16.32
CA TRP A 294 9.17 9.85 15.46
C TRP A 294 10.06 10.08 14.25
N ALA A 295 11.38 10.20 14.46
CA ALA A 295 12.36 10.34 13.37
C ALA A 295 12.29 9.16 12.39
N GLY A 296 12.18 7.93 12.91
CA GLY A 296 12.03 6.73 12.10
C GLY A 296 10.72 6.70 11.32
N ALA A 297 9.59 6.97 11.96
CA ALA A 297 8.28 6.95 11.31
C ALA A 297 8.16 8.03 10.23
N LEU A 298 8.58 9.27 10.52
CA LEU A 298 8.59 10.36 9.56
C LEU A 298 9.56 10.08 8.40
N GLY A 299 10.76 9.57 8.71
CA GLY A 299 11.76 9.17 7.72
C GLY A 299 11.26 8.07 6.78
N MET A 300 10.66 7.00 7.33
CA MET A 300 10.08 5.92 6.52
C MET A 300 8.93 6.41 5.64
N GLY A 301 8.06 7.28 6.17
CA GLY A 301 6.99 7.92 5.39
C GLY A 301 7.52 8.73 4.22
N LEU A 302 8.59 9.53 4.45
CA LEU A 302 9.18 10.37 3.41
C LEU A 302 9.92 9.54 2.35
N THR A 303 10.60 8.47 2.73
CA THR A 303 11.54 7.74 1.87
C THR A 303 10.94 6.48 1.25
N ALA A 304 10.65 5.46 2.03
CA ALA A 304 10.21 4.16 1.53
C ALA A 304 8.88 4.24 0.76
N VAL A 305 7.95 5.12 1.17
CA VAL A 305 6.67 5.32 0.47
C VAL A 305 6.85 5.92 -0.92
N ALA A 306 7.82 6.83 -1.10
CA ALA A 306 8.10 7.45 -2.39
C ALA A 306 8.58 6.43 -3.43
N THR A 307 9.35 5.42 -3.01
CA THR A 307 9.97 4.45 -3.94
C THR A 307 8.94 3.70 -4.78
N ASN A 308 7.78 3.35 -4.21
CA ASN A 308 6.71 2.69 -4.96
C ASN A 308 6.11 3.61 -6.04
N ALA A 309 5.89 4.89 -5.72
CA ALA A 309 5.37 5.86 -6.68
C ALA A 309 6.36 6.13 -7.81
N ILE A 310 7.65 6.23 -7.50
CA ILE A 310 8.73 6.42 -8.47
C ILE A 310 8.84 5.18 -9.37
N ALA A 311 8.88 3.97 -8.81
CA ALA A 311 8.93 2.73 -9.57
C ALA A 311 7.74 2.59 -10.55
N MET A 312 6.53 2.94 -10.10
CA MET A 312 5.35 2.95 -10.97
C MET A 312 5.49 3.99 -12.08
N SER A 313 6.02 5.18 -11.79
CA SER A 313 6.30 6.23 -12.77
C SER A 313 7.30 5.75 -13.83
N MET A 314 8.38 5.08 -13.42
CA MET A 314 9.39 4.49 -14.32
C MET A 314 8.75 3.52 -15.32
N VAL A 315 7.95 2.57 -14.82
CA VAL A 315 7.27 1.56 -15.65
C VAL A 315 6.31 2.19 -16.67
N LEU A 316 5.64 3.29 -16.29
CA LEU A 316 4.68 3.95 -17.19
C LEU A 316 5.34 4.81 -18.26
N ARG A 317 6.60 5.25 -18.06
CA ARG A 317 7.30 6.19 -18.94
C ARG A 317 8.40 5.56 -19.80
N ASP A 318 9.06 4.50 -19.28
CA ASP A 318 10.19 3.86 -19.97
C ASP A 318 9.73 2.53 -20.62
N PRO A 319 9.68 2.47 -21.97
CA PRO A 319 9.32 1.26 -22.71
C PRO A 319 10.24 0.05 -22.45
N GLY A 320 11.45 0.28 -21.93
CA GLY A 320 12.40 -0.78 -21.57
C GLY A 320 11.90 -1.73 -20.48
N PHE A 321 10.88 -1.31 -19.72
CA PHE A 321 10.18 -2.18 -18.75
C PHE A 321 9.05 -3.01 -19.38
N GLY A 322 8.72 -2.81 -20.67
CA GLY A 322 7.64 -3.50 -21.37
C GLY A 322 6.37 -2.67 -21.52
N ALA A 323 5.27 -3.32 -21.91
CA ALA A 323 3.99 -2.64 -22.08
C ALA A 323 3.46 -2.11 -20.72
N PRO A 324 3.03 -0.82 -20.62
CA PRO A 324 2.76 -0.17 -19.34
C PRO A 324 1.75 -0.89 -18.45
N ALA A 325 0.60 -1.31 -18.99
CA ALA A 325 -0.46 -1.91 -18.18
C ALA A 325 -0.10 -3.29 -17.60
N PRO A 326 0.42 -4.27 -18.39
CA PRO A 326 0.91 -5.54 -17.85
C PRO A 326 2.07 -5.36 -16.87
N SER A 327 3.01 -4.48 -17.17
CA SER A 327 4.20 -4.25 -16.34
C SER A 327 3.84 -3.61 -14.99
N ALA A 328 2.87 -2.69 -14.96
CA ALA A 328 2.34 -2.12 -13.73
C ALA A 328 1.62 -3.19 -12.87
N GLY A 329 0.91 -4.13 -13.50
CA GLY A 329 0.31 -5.27 -12.81
C GLY A 329 1.37 -6.15 -12.14
N LEU A 330 2.40 -6.55 -12.88
CA LEU A 330 3.51 -7.36 -12.36
C LEU A 330 4.28 -6.64 -11.24
N LEU A 331 4.51 -5.33 -11.38
CA LEU A 331 5.13 -4.53 -10.32
C LEU A 331 4.29 -4.57 -9.02
N SER A 332 2.96 -4.50 -9.16
CA SER A 332 2.04 -4.62 -8.02
C SER A 332 2.10 -6.00 -7.36
N VAL A 333 2.27 -7.07 -8.14
CA VAL A 333 2.48 -8.44 -7.61
C VAL A 333 3.75 -8.49 -6.75
N GLY A 334 4.86 -7.91 -7.22
CA GLY A 334 6.10 -7.83 -6.43
C GLY A 334 5.88 -7.08 -5.12
N PHE A 335 5.26 -5.90 -5.17
CA PHE A 335 5.01 -5.06 -4.00
C PHE A 335 4.06 -5.74 -3.00
N PHE A 336 2.92 -6.26 -3.43
CA PHE A 336 1.97 -6.97 -2.55
C PHE A 336 2.52 -8.31 -2.06
N GLY A 337 3.34 -9.00 -2.87
CA GLY A 337 4.08 -10.17 -2.43
C GLY A 337 5.01 -9.85 -1.24
N GLY A 338 5.71 -8.71 -1.32
CA GLY A 338 6.50 -8.20 -0.20
C GLY A 338 5.66 -7.90 1.05
N PHE A 339 4.50 -7.26 0.86
CA PHE A 339 3.54 -7.02 1.95
C PHE A 339 3.03 -8.31 2.59
N ALA A 340 2.85 -9.36 1.80
CA ALA A 340 2.41 -10.67 2.30
C ALA A 340 3.51 -11.41 3.08
N LEU A 341 4.76 -11.34 2.63
CA LEU A 341 5.87 -12.09 3.20
C LEU A 341 6.53 -11.37 4.39
N GLY A 342 6.59 -10.04 4.34
CA GLY A 342 7.34 -9.23 5.31
C GLY A 342 6.89 -9.45 6.76
N PRO A 343 5.62 -9.15 7.10
CA PRO A 343 5.18 -9.20 8.48
C PRO A 343 5.30 -10.57 9.16
N PRO A 344 4.93 -11.72 8.54
CA PRO A 344 5.13 -13.01 9.18
C PRO A 344 6.61 -13.35 9.36
N LEU A 345 7.47 -13.05 8.38
CA LEU A 345 8.91 -13.29 8.50
C LEU A 345 9.53 -12.42 9.60
N PHE A 346 9.17 -11.14 9.65
CA PHE A 346 9.64 -10.25 10.70
C PHE A 346 9.05 -10.63 12.06
N GLY A 347 7.81 -11.09 12.12
CA GLY A 347 7.16 -11.56 13.33
C GLY A 347 7.93 -12.68 14.02
N LEU A 348 8.57 -13.58 13.27
CA LEU A 348 9.39 -14.67 13.84
C LEU A 348 10.63 -14.18 14.59
N VAL A 349 11.17 -13.03 14.19
CA VAL A 349 12.37 -12.42 14.80
C VAL A 349 12.04 -11.15 15.58
N PHE A 350 10.77 -10.77 15.64
CA PHE A 350 10.30 -9.59 16.38
C PHE A 350 10.57 -9.77 17.88
N GLY A 351 11.14 -8.77 18.51
CA GLY A 351 11.58 -8.84 19.90
C GLY A 351 13.08 -9.17 20.06
N GLN A 352 13.70 -9.72 19.02
CA GLN A 352 15.16 -9.91 19.02
C GLN A 352 15.87 -8.72 18.37
N SER A 353 15.37 -8.23 17.22
CA SER A 353 16.05 -7.13 16.51
C SER A 353 15.30 -6.63 15.29
N TRP A 354 15.50 -5.36 14.93
CA TRP A 354 15.13 -4.73 13.66
C TRP A 354 16.12 -5.02 12.51
N TRP A 355 17.10 -5.92 12.70
CA TRP A 355 18.12 -6.19 11.68
C TRP A 355 17.57 -6.81 10.41
N MET A 356 16.49 -7.62 10.51
CA MET A 356 15.89 -8.22 9.33
C MET A 356 15.39 -7.16 8.33
N PRO A 357 14.51 -6.20 8.67
CA PRO A 357 14.08 -5.19 7.70
C PRO A 357 15.23 -4.26 7.26
N ILE A 358 16.23 -4.00 8.12
CA ILE A 358 17.44 -3.25 7.73
C ILE A 358 18.21 -4.01 6.67
N GLY A 359 18.46 -5.30 6.85
CA GLY A 359 19.14 -6.15 5.86
C GLY A 359 18.39 -6.22 4.53
N VAL A 360 17.06 -6.31 4.56
CA VAL A 360 16.23 -6.34 3.35
C VAL A 360 16.27 -5.00 2.59
N VAL A 361 16.26 -3.85 3.28
CA VAL A 361 16.39 -2.56 2.59
C VAL A 361 17.78 -2.36 2.00
N LEU A 362 18.84 -2.85 2.65
CA LEU A 362 20.19 -2.83 2.10
C LEU A 362 20.31 -3.72 0.86
N LEU A 363 19.65 -4.89 0.85
CA LEU A 363 19.53 -5.71 -0.36
C LEU A 363 18.83 -4.92 -1.50
N ALA A 364 17.76 -4.19 -1.19
CA ALA A 364 17.09 -3.33 -2.17
C ALA A 364 18.02 -2.23 -2.71
N CYS A 365 18.92 -1.68 -1.88
CA CYS A 365 19.97 -0.73 -2.32
C CYS A 365 20.91 -1.40 -3.34
N GLY A 366 21.38 -2.61 -3.05
CA GLY A 366 22.21 -3.39 -3.99
C GLY A 366 21.51 -3.65 -5.32
N LEU A 367 20.24 -4.05 -5.28
CA LEU A 367 19.41 -4.24 -6.48
C LEU A 367 19.20 -2.92 -7.25
N SER A 368 19.08 -1.79 -6.56
CA SER A 368 18.97 -0.48 -7.22
C SER A 368 20.26 -0.10 -7.96
N LEU A 369 21.44 -0.42 -7.41
CA LEU A 369 22.71 -0.30 -8.13
C LEU A 369 22.80 -1.21 -9.36
N VAL A 370 22.27 -2.43 -9.28
CA VAL A 370 22.16 -3.30 -10.46
C VAL A 370 21.25 -2.67 -11.52
N LEU A 371 20.13 -2.10 -11.10
CA LEU A 371 19.19 -1.43 -12.02
C LEU A 371 19.85 -0.25 -12.73
N THR A 372 20.63 0.60 -12.04
CA THR A 372 21.36 1.72 -12.67
C THR A 372 22.33 1.21 -13.74
N ARG A 373 23.09 0.14 -13.46
CA ARG A 373 24.02 -0.48 -14.41
C ARG A 373 23.31 -1.09 -15.63
N VAL A 374 22.21 -1.81 -15.41
CA VAL A 374 21.43 -2.44 -16.50
C VAL A 374 20.77 -1.38 -17.39
N ARG A 375 20.43 -0.21 -16.84
CA ARG A 375 19.91 0.92 -17.65
C ARG A 375 20.99 1.66 -18.39
N ALA A 376 22.18 1.77 -17.84
CA ALA A 376 23.35 2.44 -18.47
C ALA A 376 23.99 1.59 -19.59
N ALA A 377 23.77 0.26 -19.63
CA ALA A 377 24.37 -0.63 -20.63
C ALA A 377 23.75 -0.41 -22.02
N PRO A 378 24.53 -0.01 -23.06
CA PRO A 378 24.01 0.38 -24.38
C PRO A 378 23.53 -0.78 -25.27
N GLY A 379 23.54 -2.04 -24.81
CA GLY A 379 23.37 -3.24 -25.62
C GLY A 379 22.03 -3.98 -25.53
N LEU A 380 21.05 -3.53 -24.74
CA LEU A 380 19.72 -4.16 -24.59
C LEU A 380 18.58 -3.32 -25.17
N GLN A 381 18.88 -2.42 -26.11
CA GLN A 381 17.84 -1.82 -26.94
C GLN A 381 17.31 -2.91 -27.87
N VAL A 382 16.04 -3.23 -27.66
CA VAL A 382 15.23 -4.16 -28.43
C VAL A 382 15.53 -3.99 -29.92
N VAL A 383 16.09 -5.02 -30.54
CA VAL A 383 15.95 -5.23 -31.97
C VAL A 383 14.45 -5.25 -32.23
N LYS A 384 14.00 -4.33 -33.10
CA LYS A 384 12.62 -4.15 -33.52
C LYS A 384 12.02 -5.41 -34.10
#